data_037694412eb8d1f52ed2640906191ccd
#
_entry.id   037694412eb8d1f52ed2640906191ccd
#
_cell.length_a   1.000
_cell.length_b   1.000
_cell.length_c   1.000
_cell.angle_alpha   90.00
_cell.angle_beta   90.00
_cell.angle_gamma   90.00
#
_symmetry.space_group_name_H-M   'P 1'
#
loop_
_entity.id
_entity.type
_entity.pdbx_description
1 polymer ?
#
loop_
_entity_poly.entity_id
_entity_poly.type
_entity_poly.pdbx_seq_one_letter_code
_entity_poly.pdbx_strand_id
1 'polypeptide(L)'
;YGAGYRIISVFQTNQRRLLVDQGFVGLENTYDVSLAGDISLLGNLHWPDEVDTFTPTPDLKNNIWFARDVERIASFLRTEPVLFILKDSSLKDKNITPMPIDTSHIPNDHLQYALTWFCLAIIWALMSCLFVWTTRRKRL
;
A
#
# COMPACT_ATOMS: atom_id res chain seq x y z
N TYR A 1 6.93 12.04 1.68
CA TYR A 1 7.74 11.95 0.47
C TYR A 1 7.37 13.11 -0.44
N GLY A 2 8.34 13.75 -1.09
CA GLY A 2 8.11 14.82 -2.07
C GLY A 2 7.71 14.28 -3.45
N ALA A 3 7.95 15.08 -4.50
CA ALA A 3 7.78 14.62 -5.89
C ALA A 3 8.91 13.66 -6.27
N GLY A 4 8.60 12.58 -6.96
CA GLY A 4 9.57 11.56 -7.34
C GLY A 4 8.94 10.40 -8.08
N TYR A 5 9.72 9.34 -8.25
CA TYR A 5 9.31 8.13 -8.95
C TYR A 5 9.42 6.91 -8.05
N ARG A 6 8.61 5.93 -8.34
CA ARG A 6 8.74 4.60 -7.79
C ARG A 6 9.50 3.73 -8.79
N ILE A 7 10.58 3.10 -8.36
CA ILE A 7 11.48 2.38 -9.22
C ILE A 7 11.10 0.90 -9.25
N ILE A 8 10.72 0.44 -10.43
CA ILE A 8 10.47 -0.98 -10.69
C ILE A 8 11.56 -1.50 -11.62
N SER A 9 12.30 -2.50 -11.19
CA SER A 9 13.40 -3.12 -11.94
C SER A 9 13.14 -4.60 -12.19
N VAL A 10 13.88 -5.15 -13.14
CA VAL A 10 13.88 -6.59 -13.39
C VAL A 10 14.95 -7.26 -12.54
N PHE A 11 14.54 -8.20 -11.72
CA PHE A 11 15.44 -9.08 -10.99
C PHE A 11 15.48 -10.44 -11.65
N GLN A 12 16.67 -10.89 -12.02
CA GLN A 12 16.87 -12.15 -12.72
C GLN A 12 17.58 -13.14 -11.81
N THR A 13 16.96 -14.28 -11.61
CA THR A 13 17.59 -15.47 -11.03
C THR A 13 18.00 -16.42 -12.14
N ASN A 14 18.63 -17.56 -11.81
CA ASN A 14 18.98 -18.58 -12.79
C ASN A 14 17.78 -19.12 -13.59
N GLN A 15 16.57 -19.04 -13.03
CA GLN A 15 15.37 -19.66 -13.60
C GLN A 15 14.20 -18.69 -13.83
N ARG A 16 14.19 -17.54 -13.16
CA ARG A 16 13.02 -16.64 -13.13
C ARG A 16 13.43 -15.18 -13.32
N ARG A 17 12.56 -14.44 -13.98
CA ARG A 17 12.65 -12.97 -14.12
C ARG A 17 11.43 -12.36 -13.46
N LEU A 18 11.64 -11.57 -12.43
CA LEU A 18 10.59 -10.98 -11.60
C LEU A 18 10.67 -9.45 -11.65
N LEU A 19 9.53 -8.80 -11.46
CA LEU A 19 9.48 -7.36 -11.21
C LEU A 19 9.75 -7.10 -9.73
N VAL A 20 10.67 -6.19 -9.45
CA VAL A 20 11.01 -5.76 -8.09
C VAL A 20 10.76 -4.27 -7.95
N ASP A 21 9.87 -3.92 -7.07
CA ASP A 21 9.63 -2.55 -6.63
C ASP A 21 10.66 -2.21 -5.55
N GLN A 22 11.65 -1.43 -5.92
CA GLN A 22 12.74 -1.04 -5.01
C GLN A 22 12.35 0.07 -4.04
N GLY A 23 11.31 0.85 -4.36
CA GLY A 23 10.84 1.95 -3.56
C GLY A 23 10.88 3.30 -4.27
N PHE A 24 10.92 4.37 -3.49
CA PHE A 24 10.81 5.76 -3.94
C PHE A 24 12.17 6.42 -4.12
N VAL A 25 12.30 7.20 -5.18
CA VAL A 25 13.42 8.11 -5.44
C VAL A 25 12.88 9.52 -5.72
N GLY A 26 13.49 10.55 -5.11
CA GLY A 26 13.16 11.94 -5.38
C GLY A 26 13.65 12.39 -6.76
N LEU A 27 12.97 13.37 -7.38
CA LEU A 27 13.29 13.88 -8.72
C LEU A 27 14.72 14.41 -8.85
N GLU A 28 15.31 14.91 -7.77
CA GLU A 28 16.64 15.49 -7.75
C GLU A 28 17.76 14.46 -7.54
N ASN A 29 17.39 13.22 -7.24
CA ASN A 29 18.34 12.16 -6.91
C ASN A 29 18.68 11.32 -8.15
N THR A 30 19.96 11.05 -8.34
CA THR A 30 20.43 10.01 -9.25
C THR A 30 20.41 8.67 -8.53
N TYR A 31 20.03 7.61 -9.22
CA TYR A 31 19.99 6.25 -8.68
C TYR A 31 20.66 5.28 -9.64
N ASP A 32 21.26 4.25 -9.08
CA ASP A 32 21.86 3.16 -9.86
C ASP A 32 21.00 1.90 -9.66
N VAL A 33 20.41 1.43 -10.75
CA VAL A 33 19.62 0.17 -10.79
C VAL A 33 20.47 -1.03 -11.15
N SER A 34 21.72 -0.85 -11.54
CA SER A 34 22.62 -1.95 -11.95
C SER A 34 23.18 -2.70 -10.74
N LEU A 35 22.31 -3.45 -10.09
CA LEU A 35 22.72 -4.38 -9.04
C LEU A 35 23.29 -5.64 -9.69
N ALA A 36 24.59 -5.69 -9.89
CA ALA A 36 25.29 -6.85 -10.43
C ALA A 36 25.88 -7.69 -9.28
N GLY A 37 25.72 -9.00 -9.36
CA GLY A 37 26.24 -9.95 -8.38
C GLY A 37 25.16 -10.75 -7.65
N ASP A 38 25.57 -11.53 -6.69
CA ASP A 38 24.66 -12.31 -5.85
C ASP A 38 24.02 -11.41 -4.80
N ILE A 39 22.73 -11.13 -4.99
CA ILE A 39 21.96 -10.22 -4.15
C ILE A 39 20.84 -10.98 -3.46
N SER A 40 20.70 -10.77 -2.14
CA SER A 40 19.57 -11.28 -1.37
C SER A 40 18.54 -10.17 -1.21
N LEU A 41 17.29 -10.47 -1.57
CA LEU A 41 16.15 -9.57 -1.41
C LEU A 41 15.20 -10.14 -0.37
N LEU A 42 14.71 -9.29 0.51
CA LEU A 42 13.63 -9.57 1.45
C LEU A 42 12.46 -8.64 1.13
N GLY A 43 11.27 -9.21 0.98
CA GLY A 43 10.08 -8.42 0.68
C GLY A 43 8.82 -9.25 0.57
N ASN A 44 7.76 -8.66 0.05
CA ASN A 44 6.45 -9.27 -0.09
C ASN A 44 6.03 -9.34 -1.55
N LEU A 45 5.34 -10.42 -1.92
CA LEU A 45 4.62 -10.48 -3.19
C LEU A 45 3.37 -9.60 -3.08
N HIS A 46 3.05 -8.89 -4.16
CA HIS A 46 1.91 -8.01 -4.22
C HIS A 46 1.25 -8.04 -5.59
N TRP A 47 -0.06 -7.96 -5.60
CA TRP A 47 -0.90 -7.88 -6.80
C TRP A 47 -1.73 -6.60 -6.71
N PRO A 48 -1.19 -5.45 -7.14
CA PRO A 48 -1.89 -4.18 -7.11
C PRO A 48 -3.06 -4.19 -8.12
N ASP A 49 -4.15 -3.58 -7.73
CA ASP A 49 -5.29 -3.25 -8.58
C ASP A 49 -5.41 -1.72 -8.62
N GLU A 50 -4.57 -1.10 -9.44
CA GLU A 50 -4.42 0.36 -9.49
C GLU A 50 -4.86 0.95 -10.83
N VAL A 51 -5.24 0.10 -11.79
CA VAL A 51 -5.65 0.55 -13.13
C VAL A 51 -7.15 0.78 -13.14
N ASP A 52 -7.55 2.00 -13.42
CA ASP A 52 -8.95 2.39 -13.56
C ASP A 52 -9.20 3.13 -14.88
N THR A 53 -10.46 3.58 -15.09
CA THR A 53 -10.86 4.32 -16.29
C THR A 53 -10.16 5.68 -16.44
N PHE A 54 -9.63 6.24 -15.37
CA PHE A 54 -8.94 7.54 -15.35
C PHE A 54 -7.42 7.41 -15.41
N THR A 55 -6.90 6.18 -15.33
CA THR A 55 -5.44 5.93 -15.38
C THR A 55 -4.90 6.31 -16.76
N PRO A 56 -3.94 7.26 -16.85
CA PRO A 56 -3.34 7.65 -18.11
C PRO A 56 -2.59 6.49 -18.77
N THR A 57 -2.49 6.53 -20.10
CA THR A 57 -1.66 5.57 -20.82
C THR A 57 -0.18 5.79 -20.50
N PRO A 58 0.62 4.72 -20.32
CA PRO A 58 2.03 4.83 -19.98
C PRO A 58 2.83 5.48 -21.13
N ASP A 59 3.78 6.30 -20.77
CA ASP A 59 4.77 6.84 -21.70
C ASP A 59 5.92 5.84 -21.88
N LEU A 60 5.75 4.95 -22.85
CA LEU A 60 6.72 3.90 -23.11
C LEU A 60 8.06 4.42 -23.67
N LYS A 61 8.10 5.64 -24.23
CA LYS A 61 9.33 6.24 -24.75
C LYS A 61 10.26 6.65 -23.61
N ASN A 62 9.69 7.21 -22.56
CA ASN A 62 10.42 7.64 -21.37
C ASN A 62 10.37 6.59 -20.24
N ASN A 63 9.74 5.43 -20.50
CA ASN A 63 9.54 4.36 -19.50
C ASN A 63 8.85 4.86 -18.22
N ILE A 64 7.82 5.71 -18.39
CA ILE A 64 7.03 6.26 -17.30
C ILE A 64 5.67 5.58 -17.26
N TRP A 65 5.36 5.01 -16.10
CA TRP A 65 4.11 4.32 -15.82
C TRP A 65 3.34 5.07 -14.76
N PHE A 66 2.03 5.26 -14.96
CA PHE A 66 1.18 6.03 -14.04
C PHE A 66 0.45 5.14 -13.03
N ALA A 67 0.51 3.83 -13.22
CA ALA A 67 0.00 2.82 -12.30
C ALA A 67 0.88 1.57 -12.36
N ARG A 68 0.83 0.74 -11.32
CA ARG A 68 1.55 -0.53 -11.28
C ARG A 68 0.74 -1.64 -11.98
N ASP A 69 0.56 -1.48 -13.29
CA ASP A 69 -0.05 -2.50 -14.15
C ASP A 69 0.94 -3.65 -14.35
N VAL A 70 0.91 -4.60 -13.43
CA VAL A 70 1.90 -5.69 -13.38
C VAL A 70 1.91 -6.53 -14.64
N GLU A 71 0.74 -6.84 -15.20
CA GLU A 71 0.64 -7.66 -16.41
C GLU A 71 1.26 -6.95 -17.63
N ARG A 72 0.95 -5.67 -17.79
CA ARG A 72 1.45 -4.88 -18.90
C ARG A 72 2.94 -4.57 -18.77
N ILE A 73 3.42 -4.23 -17.57
CA ILE A 73 4.85 -4.03 -17.29
C ILE A 73 5.62 -5.33 -17.51
N ALA A 74 5.10 -6.46 -17.01
CA ALA A 74 5.73 -7.77 -17.19
C ALA A 74 5.83 -8.18 -18.66
N SER A 75 4.79 -7.95 -19.45
CA SER A 75 4.79 -8.17 -20.88
C SER A 75 5.83 -7.30 -21.59
N PHE A 76 5.93 -6.03 -21.23
CA PHE A 76 6.89 -5.09 -21.81
C PHE A 76 8.33 -5.45 -21.46
N LEU A 77 8.61 -5.84 -20.22
CA LEU A 77 9.95 -6.17 -19.72
C LEU A 77 10.30 -7.67 -19.86
N ARG A 78 9.40 -8.49 -20.37
CA ARG A 78 9.54 -9.95 -20.52
C ARG A 78 9.88 -10.64 -19.21
N THR A 79 9.07 -10.39 -18.21
CA THR A 79 9.15 -10.98 -16.86
C THR A 79 7.91 -11.79 -16.55
N GLU A 80 7.93 -12.51 -15.45
CA GLU A 80 6.70 -13.08 -14.89
C GLU A 80 5.80 -11.94 -14.36
N PRO A 81 4.46 -12.06 -14.45
CA PRO A 81 3.52 -11.06 -13.96
C PRO A 81 3.39 -11.14 -12.42
N VAL A 82 4.49 -10.95 -11.75
CA VAL A 82 4.60 -10.98 -10.29
C VAL A 82 5.42 -9.78 -9.84
N LEU A 83 4.85 -8.99 -8.93
CA LEU A 83 5.52 -7.84 -8.34
C LEU A 83 6.00 -8.20 -6.93
N PHE A 84 7.30 -8.05 -6.71
CA PHE A 84 7.94 -8.20 -5.43
C PHE A 84 8.25 -6.81 -4.85
N ILE A 85 7.66 -6.47 -3.71
CA ILE A 85 7.90 -5.20 -3.05
C ILE A 85 9.03 -5.37 -2.05
N LEU A 86 10.11 -4.64 -2.28
CA LEU A 86 11.32 -4.71 -1.47
C LEU A 86 11.10 -4.12 -0.07
N LYS A 87 11.47 -4.89 0.93
CA LYS A 87 11.56 -4.45 2.33
C LYS A 87 13.02 -4.19 2.71
N ASP A 88 13.91 -5.09 2.30
CA ASP A 88 15.35 -5.01 2.58
C ASP A 88 16.16 -5.73 1.49
N SER A 89 17.41 -5.30 1.30
CA SER A 89 18.34 -5.86 0.33
C SER A 89 19.75 -5.88 0.90
N SER A 90 20.52 -6.89 0.49
CA SER A 90 21.96 -6.94 0.79
C SER A 90 22.75 -5.82 0.12
N LEU A 91 22.23 -5.27 -0.97
CA LEU A 91 22.79 -4.13 -1.70
C LEU A 91 21.76 -2.99 -1.66
N LYS A 92 22.13 -1.86 -1.06
CA LYS A 92 21.22 -0.71 -0.89
C LYS A 92 21.78 0.48 -1.66
N ASP A 93 20.96 1.06 -2.54
CA ASP A 93 21.19 2.42 -3.00
C ASP A 93 20.70 3.39 -1.93
N LYS A 94 21.54 4.35 -1.54
CA LYS A 94 21.22 5.35 -0.51
C LYS A 94 20.10 6.31 -0.96
N ASN A 95 19.91 6.44 -2.24
CA ASN A 95 18.94 7.38 -2.83
C ASN A 95 17.55 6.74 -3.03
N ILE A 96 17.45 5.42 -2.91
CA ILE A 96 16.17 4.70 -3.01
C ILE A 96 15.67 4.37 -1.60
N THR A 97 14.48 4.84 -1.28
CA THR A 97 13.81 4.54 -0.01
C THR A 97 12.82 3.41 -0.22
N PRO A 98 13.04 2.21 0.34
CA PRO A 98 12.07 1.12 0.24
C PRO A 98 10.71 1.54 0.80
N MET A 99 9.65 1.13 0.13
CA MET A 99 8.26 1.37 0.54
C MET A 99 7.53 0.03 0.72
N PRO A 100 7.86 -0.73 1.79
CA PRO A 100 7.24 -2.01 2.05
C PRO A 100 5.74 -1.85 2.32
N ILE A 101 4.97 -2.88 2.00
CA ILE A 101 3.58 -2.96 2.45
C ILE A 101 3.62 -3.22 3.95
N ASP A 102 3.15 -2.24 4.71
CA ASP A 102 3.08 -2.31 6.16
C ASP A 102 1.66 -1.98 6.61
N THR A 103 1.15 -2.80 7.50
CA THR A 103 -0.17 -2.61 8.14
C THR A 103 -0.09 -1.80 9.44
N SER A 104 1.12 -1.44 9.89
CA SER A 104 1.34 -0.72 11.15
C SER A 104 0.70 0.67 11.17
N HIS A 105 0.46 1.26 10.00
CA HIS A 105 -0.17 2.57 9.86
C HIS A 105 -1.70 2.50 9.70
N ILE A 106 -2.30 1.30 9.73
CA ILE A 106 -3.75 1.16 9.72
C ILE A 106 -4.25 1.41 11.16
N PRO A 107 -4.97 2.53 11.41
CA PRO A 107 -5.45 2.83 12.74
C PRO A 107 -6.42 1.73 13.19
N ASN A 108 -6.16 1.19 14.36
CA ASN A 108 -7.03 0.18 14.97
C ASN A 108 -7.92 0.85 16.04
N ASP A 109 -8.96 1.53 15.58
CA ASP A 109 -9.88 2.31 16.44
C ASP A 109 -11.08 1.49 16.91
N HIS A 110 -11.06 0.16 16.76
CA HIS A 110 -12.21 -0.69 17.08
C HIS A 110 -12.67 -0.55 18.53
N LEU A 111 -11.75 -0.40 19.49
CA LEU A 111 -12.08 -0.19 20.89
C LEU A 111 -12.79 1.16 21.10
N GLN A 112 -12.33 2.21 20.46
CA GLN A 112 -12.93 3.54 20.53
C GLN A 112 -14.35 3.53 19.96
N TYR A 113 -14.56 2.90 18.81
CA TYR A 113 -15.89 2.73 18.23
C TYR A 113 -16.81 1.92 19.14
N ALA A 114 -16.34 0.80 19.70
CA ALA A 114 -17.11 0.01 20.62
C ALA A 114 -17.55 0.84 21.84
N LEU A 115 -16.64 1.59 22.44
CA LEU A 115 -16.92 2.44 23.61
C LEU A 115 -17.99 3.51 23.29
N THR A 116 -17.89 4.16 22.15
CA THR A 116 -18.88 5.18 21.73
C THR A 116 -20.27 4.57 21.56
N TRP A 117 -20.37 3.40 20.92
CA TRP A 117 -21.64 2.71 20.76
C TRP A 117 -22.25 2.27 22.09
N PHE A 118 -21.45 1.75 23.03
CA PHE A 118 -21.94 1.40 24.35
C PHE A 118 -22.42 2.62 25.14
N CYS A 119 -21.69 3.74 25.08
CA CYS A 119 -22.12 4.99 25.71
C CYS A 119 -23.47 5.47 25.16
N LEU A 120 -23.63 5.47 23.84
CA LEU A 120 -24.89 5.83 23.20
C LEU A 120 -26.05 4.91 23.60
N ALA A 121 -25.79 3.61 23.66
CA ALA A 121 -26.80 2.63 24.07
C ALA A 121 -27.24 2.85 25.52
N ILE A 122 -26.32 3.15 26.43
CA ILE A 122 -26.63 3.46 27.84
C ILE A 122 -27.47 4.75 27.95
N ILE A 123 -27.07 5.81 27.24
CA ILE A 123 -27.82 7.08 27.24
C ILE A 123 -29.24 6.84 26.73
N TRP A 124 -29.39 6.11 25.65
CA TRP A 124 -30.69 5.79 25.07
C TRP A 124 -31.55 4.98 26.02
N ALA A 125 -30.98 3.96 26.69
CA ALA A 125 -31.69 3.16 27.69
C ALA A 125 -32.15 3.98 28.87
N LEU A 126 -31.29 4.86 29.40
CA LEU A 126 -31.66 5.77 30.52
C LEU A 126 -32.78 6.71 30.11
N MET A 127 -32.69 7.33 28.93
CA MET A 127 -33.76 8.21 28.43
C MET A 127 -35.08 7.48 28.26
N SER A 128 -35.05 6.27 27.73
CA SER A 128 -36.24 5.43 27.57
C SER A 128 -36.88 5.05 28.91
N CYS A 129 -36.05 4.66 29.87
CA CYS A 129 -36.53 4.35 31.24
C CYS A 129 -37.16 5.58 31.92
N LEU A 130 -36.52 6.74 31.82
CA LEU A 130 -37.05 7.98 32.34
C LEU A 130 -38.39 8.38 31.68
N PHE A 131 -38.46 8.22 30.34
CA PHE A 131 -39.69 8.48 29.61
C PHE A 131 -40.84 7.58 30.07
N VAL A 132 -40.62 6.30 30.17
CA VAL A 132 -41.62 5.34 30.63
C VAL A 132 -42.03 5.63 32.06
N TRP A 133 -41.08 5.92 32.94
CA TRP A 133 -41.38 6.25 34.35
C TRP A 133 -42.20 7.52 34.48
N THR A 134 -41.83 8.60 33.81
CA THR A 134 -42.58 9.89 33.87
C THR A 134 -43.99 9.77 33.26
N THR A 135 -44.13 8.98 32.16
CA THR A 135 -45.44 8.77 31.54
C THR A 135 -46.37 7.94 32.42
N ARG A 136 -45.84 6.91 33.09
CA ARG A 136 -46.63 6.11 34.05
C ARG A 136 -47.07 6.94 35.27
N ARG A 137 -46.19 7.79 35.79
CA ARG A 137 -46.50 8.64 36.97
C ARG A 137 -47.57 9.69 36.70
N LYS A 138 -47.77 10.10 35.45
CA LYS A 138 -48.84 11.05 35.04
C LYS A 138 -50.21 10.40 34.84
N ARG A 139 -50.26 9.06 34.83
CA ARG A 139 -51.50 8.30 34.60
C ARG A 139 -52.09 7.73 35.91
N LEU A 140 -51.40 7.90 37.02
CA LEU A 140 -51.87 7.63 38.39
C LEU A 140 -52.26 8.95 39.08
#